data_6aaa5fb113694dc01463ec98d645bd92
#
_entry.id   6aaa5fb113694dc01463ec98d645bd92
#
_cell.length_a   1.000
_cell.length_b   1.000
_cell.length_c   1.000
_cell.angle_alpha   90.00
_cell.angle_beta   90.00
_cell.angle_gamma   90.00
#
_symmetry.space_group_name_H-M   'P 1'
#
loop_
_entity.id
_entity.type
_entity.pdbx_description
1 polymer ?
#
loop_
_entity_poly.entity_id
_entity_poly.type
_entity_poly.pdbx_seq_one_letter_code
_entity_poly.pdbx_strand_id
1 'polypeptide(L)'
;GTGTLVLRSYSPTTICIDWKGGGVAVESYTVTNDLTVCEVTTHAGGECAIYAYEEKSPLYVFSTNGIKMKDVDLTNMKSLVLVNLTNSGLTDVKLPDSDDLAELILDKNLLTDIDLSRYASQLRMLSLNNNQLTSFDASNMQNLLSLAIANNQLESLKLANPDMYNLEA
;
A
#
# COMPACT_ATOMS: atom_id res chain seq x y z
N GLY A 1 17.19 6.24 10.15
CA GLY A 1 15.87 6.20 10.81
C GLY A 1 15.41 4.78 11.04
N THR A 2 14.27 4.62 11.68
CA THR A 2 13.60 3.32 11.87
C THR A 2 12.22 3.39 11.25
N GLY A 3 11.77 2.33 10.66
CA GLY A 3 10.42 2.14 10.16
C GLY A 3 9.84 0.83 10.69
N THR A 4 8.53 0.66 10.59
CA THR A 4 7.84 -0.56 11.02
C THR A 4 7.25 -1.26 9.81
N LEU A 5 7.47 -2.57 9.72
CA LEU A 5 6.87 -3.46 8.75
C LEU A 5 5.99 -4.48 9.49
N VAL A 6 4.73 -4.52 9.14
CA VAL A 6 3.74 -5.44 9.72
C VAL A 6 3.21 -6.35 8.62
N LEU A 7 3.36 -7.64 8.82
CA LEU A 7 3.03 -8.66 7.83
C LEU A 7 2.15 -9.74 8.44
N ARG A 8 1.22 -10.25 7.66
CA ARG A 8 0.47 -11.47 7.97
C ARG A 8 0.43 -12.38 6.75
N SER A 9 0.53 -13.67 6.99
CA SER A 9 0.56 -14.68 5.94
C SER A 9 -0.31 -15.88 6.27
N TYR A 10 -0.91 -16.50 5.26
CA TYR A 10 -1.66 -17.76 5.40
C TYR A 10 -0.76 -18.97 5.64
N SER A 11 0.48 -18.88 5.23
CA SER A 11 1.51 -19.90 5.45
C SER A 11 2.89 -19.23 5.57
N PRO A 12 3.90 -19.89 6.16
CA PRO A 12 5.23 -19.32 6.26
C PRO A 12 5.77 -18.89 4.90
N THR A 13 6.32 -17.68 4.82
CA THR A 13 6.94 -17.12 3.61
C THR A 13 8.12 -16.25 3.98
N THR A 14 8.95 -15.89 3.02
CA THR A 14 10.07 -14.98 3.21
C THR A 14 9.92 -13.77 2.33
N ILE A 15 10.06 -12.59 2.91
CA ILE A 15 10.19 -11.33 2.18
C ILE A 15 11.63 -10.84 2.23
N CYS A 16 12.01 -10.06 1.26
CA CYS A 16 13.32 -9.45 1.18
C CYS A 16 13.21 -7.94 1.01
N ILE A 17 14.12 -7.22 1.66
CA ILE A 17 14.28 -5.78 1.53
C ILE A 17 15.66 -5.51 0.92
N ASP A 18 15.67 -4.90 -0.25
CA ASP A 18 16.87 -4.44 -0.93
C ASP A 18 17.00 -2.92 -0.75
N TRP A 19 17.95 -2.50 0.08
CA TRP A 19 18.28 -1.11 0.30
C TRP A 19 19.16 -0.59 -0.83
N LYS A 20 18.54 -0.01 -1.84
CA LYS A 20 19.25 0.52 -3.02
C LYS A 20 20.13 1.71 -2.66
N GLY A 21 21.40 1.64 -3.03
CA GLY A 21 22.35 2.74 -2.96
C GLY A 21 23.27 2.78 -1.74
N GLY A 22 23.14 1.86 -0.78
CA GLY A 22 23.96 1.87 0.45
C GLY A 22 25.05 0.81 0.55
N GLY A 23 25.18 -0.08 -0.42
CA GLY A 23 26.10 -1.24 -0.32
C GLY A 23 25.70 -2.21 0.81
N VAL A 24 24.46 -2.13 1.27
CA VAL A 24 23.89 -2.97 2.30
C VAL A 24 23.38 -4.26 1.65
N ALA A 25 23.62 -5.39 2.31
CA ALA A 25 23.09 -6.67 1.84
C ALA A 25 21.57 -6.70 1.90
N VAL A 26 20.96 -7.51 1.04
CA VAL A 26 19.51 -7.78 1.08
C VAL A 26 19.17 -8.41 2.43
N GLU A 27 18.23 -7.81 3.13
CA GLU A 27 17.70 -8.33 4.39
C GLU A 27 16.50 -9.24 4.11
N SER A 28 16.45 -10.38 4.80
CA SER A 28 15.38 -11.36 4.65
C SER A 28 14.63 -11.54 5.96
N TYR A 29 13.30 -11.53 5.89
CA TYR A 29 12.41 -11.69 7.03
C TYR A 29 11.46 -12.87 6.78
N THR A 30 11.47 -13.85 7.71
CA THR A 30 10.50 -14.95 7.67
C THR A 30 9.20 -14.51 8.34
N VAL A 31 8.12 -14.61 7.60
CA VAL A 31 6.75 -14.32 8.06
C VAL A 31 6.08 -15.64 8.37
N THR A 32 5.51 -15.77 9.56
CA THR A 32 4.70 -16.92 9.97
C THR A 32 3.22 -16.61 9.78
N ASN A 33 2.34 -17.58 10.08
CA ASN A 33 0.88 -17.37 10.05
C ASN A 33 0.38 -16.35 11.09
N ASP A 34 1.23 -16.06 12.09
CA ASP A 34 0.93 -15.07 13.11
C ASP A 34 1.35 -13.67 12.64
N LEU A 35 0.90 -12.66 13.37
CA LEU A 35 1.33 -11.28 13.18
C LEU A 35 2.85 -11.17 13.34
N THR A 36 3.55 -10.84 12.26
CA THR A 36 4.99 -10.56 12.28
C THR A 36 5.19 -9.05 12.20
N VAL A 37 5.82 -8.49 13.23
CA VAL A 37 6.21 -7.08 13.29
C VAL A 37 7.72 -7.01 13.23
N CYS A 38 8.25 -6.37 12.20
CA CYS A 38 9.68 -6.15 12.03
C CYS A 38 9.99 -4.66 12.22
N GLU A 39 10.92 -4.35 13.12
CA GLU A 39 11.54 -3.03 13.12
C GLU A 39 12.65 -3.01 12.07
N VAL A 40 12.52 -2.14 11.10
CA VAL A 40 13.44 -2.01 9.98
C VAL A 40 14.29 -0.77 10.17
N THR A 41 15.60 -0.90 10.17
CA THR A 41 16.52 0.23 10.18
C THR A 41 16.63 0.79 8.78
N THR A 42 16.15 2.03 8.57
CA THR A 42 16.27 2.69 7.28
C THR A 42 17.69 3.21 7.08
N HIS A 43 18.31 2.87 5.97
CA HIS A 43 19.67 3.26 5.62
C HIS A 43 19.75 4.62 4.92
N ALA A 44 20.94 5.19 4.85
CA ALA A 44 21.18 6.49 4.20
C ALA A 44 20.83 6.41 2.70
N GLY A 45 19.98 7.33 2.26
CA GLY A 45 19.37 7.28 0.92
C GLY A 45 17.89 6.91 0.97
N GLY A 46 17.46 6.21 2.01
CA GLY A 46 16.06 6.00 2.38
C GLY A 46 15.20 5.20 1.41
N GLU A 47 15.75 4.74 0.31
CA GLU A 47 15.01 4.03 -0.74
C GLU A 47 15.23 2.53 -0.62
N CYS A 48 14.14 1.75 -0.67
CA CYS A 48 14.25 0.28 -0.70
C CYS A 48 13.27 -0.31 -1.71
N ALA A 49 13.58 -1.50 -2.18
CA ALA A 49 12.64 -2.37 -2.87
C ALA A 49 12.26 -3.52 -1.93
N ILE A 50 10.97 -3.83 -1.84
CA ILE A 50 10.45 -4.95 -1.05
C ILE A 50 9.84 -5.95 -2.02
N TYR A 51 10.21 -7.22 -1.91
CA TYR A 51 9.70 -8.29 -2.77
C TYR A 51 9.60 -9.62 -2.02
N ALA A 52 8.69 -10.48 -2.49
CA ALA A 52 8.60 -11.86 -2.07
C ALA A 52 9.21 -12.79 -3.12
N TYR A 53 9.89 -13.84 -2.68
CA TYR A 53 10.52 -14.82 -3.58
C TYR A 53 9.53 -15.73 -4.29
N GLU A 54 8.33 -15.89 -3.77
CA GLU A 54 7.36 -16.84 -4.27
C GLU A 54 6.49 -16.21 -5.38
N GLU A 55 6.24 -16.95 -6.47
CA GLU A 55 5.33 -16.53 -7.55
C GLU A 55 3.90 -16.23 -7.06
N LYS A 56 3.51 -16.81 -5.92
CA LYS A 56 2.26 -16.53 -5.21
C LYS A 56 2.59 -16.39 -3.73
N SER A 57 2.97 -15.21 -3.32
CA SER A 57 3.17 -14.92 -1.92
C SER A 57 1.86 -15.14 -1.14
N PRO A 58 1.88 -15.92 -0.04
CA PRO A 58 0.70 -16.15 0.79
C PRO A 58 0.39 -14.97 1.72
N LEU A 59 1.07 -13.84 1.60
CA LEU A 59 0.83 -12.65 2.39
C LEU A 59 -0.56 -12.09 2.11
N TYR A 60 -1.34 -11.83 3.15
CA TYR A 60 -2.64 -11.17 3.06
C TYR A 60 -2.68 -9.78 3.71
N VAL A 61 -1.68 -9.44 4.55
CA VAL A 61 -1.45 -8.09 5.07
C VAL A 61 -0.03 -7.67 4.78
N PHE A 62 0.11 -6.50 4.18
CA PHE A 62 1.37 -5.81 3.99
C PHE A 62 1.21 -4.37 4.48
N SER A 63 1.86 -4.02 5.57
CA SER A 63 1.75 -2.70 6.16
C SER A 63 3.11 -2.14 6.52
N THR A 64 3.40 -0.94 6.07
CA THR A 64 4.61 -0.19 6.40
C THR A 64 4.24 1.18 6.96
N ASN A 65 5.08 1.71 7.85
CA ASN A 65 4.95 3.08 8.30
C ASN A 65 6.33 3.73 8.42
N GLY A 66 6.50 4.82 7.69
CA GLY A 66 7.73 5.62 7.73
C GLY A 66 8.93 5.00 7.00
N ILE A 67 8.76 3.88 6.32
CA ILE A 67 9.77 3.30 5.44
C ILE A 67 9.70 4.04 4.11
N LYS A 68 10.73 4.81 3.79
CA LYS A 68 10.82 5.48 2.49
C LYS A 68 11.14 4.46 1.41
N MET A 69 10.28 4.42 0.40
CA MET A 69 10.39 3.47 -0.72
C MET A 69 10.38 4.25 -2.03
N LYS A 70 11.26 3.86 -2.94
CA LYS A 70 11.30 4.45 -4.28
C LYS A 70 10.42 3.68 -5.25
N ASP A 71 10.61 2.38 -5.27
CA ASP A 71 9.94 1.48 -6.18
C ASP A 71 9.23 0.40 -5.37
N VAL A 72 7.92 0.50 -5.24
CA VAL A 72 7.09 -0.53 -4.61
C VAL A 72 6.43 -1.34 -5.72
N ASP A 73 6.77 -2.63 -5.79
CA ASP A 73 6.15 -3.57 -6.71
C ASP A 73 5.57 -4.74 -5.92
N LEU A 74 4.25 -4.74 -5.75
CA LEU A 74 3.49 -5.77 -5.05
C LEU A 74 2.77 -6.73 -6.00
N THR A 75 3.03 -6.64 -7.32
CA THR A 75 2.24 -7.37 -8.34
C THR A 75 2.20 -8.87 -8.12
N ASN A 76 3.27 -9.47 -7.58
CA ASN A 76 3.32 -10.90 -7.31
C ASN A 76 2.69 -11.32 -5.96
N MET A 77 2.26 -10.37 -5.14
CA MET A 77 1.63 -10.65 -3.84
C MET A 77 0.11 -10.83 -4.00
N LYS A 78 -0.30 -11.88 -4.70
CA LYS A 78 -1.67 -12.10 -5.21
C LYS A 78 -2.72 -12.41 -4.14
N SER A 79 -2.32 -12.63 -2.90
CA SER A 79 -3.22 -12.93 -1.78
C SER A 79 -3.46 -11.73 -0.87
N LEU A 80 -2.95 -10.52 -1.21
CA LEU A 80 -3.09 -9.35 -0.35
C LEU A 80 -4.54 -8.90 -0.28
N VAL A 81 -5.02 -8.77 0.93
CA VAL A 81 -6.34 -8.24 1.32
C VAL A 81 -6.20 -6.82 1.84
N LEU A 82 -5.11 -6.54 2.56
CA LEU A 82 -4.79 -5.22 3.11
C LEU A 82 -3.39 -4.78 2.69
N VAL A 83 -3.32 -3.58 2.13
CA VAL A 83 -2.06 -2.87 1.83
C VAL A 83 -2.08 -1.52 2.54
N ASN A 84 -1.08 -1.25 3.36
CA ASN A 84 -0.85 0.05 3.98
C ASN A 84 0.59 0.51 3.71
N LEU A 85 0.73 1.58 2.97
CA LEU A 85 2.01 2.20 2.58
C LEU A 85 2.07 3.66 3.06
N THR A 86 1.56 3.91 4.26
CA THR A 86 1.51 5.26 4.83
C THR A 86 2.91 5.86 5.00
N ASN A 87 3.05 7.14 4.60
CA ASN A 87 4.26 7.94 4.81
C ASN A 87 5.53 7.33 4.18
N SER A 88 5.38 6.74 3.01
CA SER A 88 6.46 6.04 2.30
C SER A 88 7.16 6.90 1.24
N GLY A 89 6.63 8.10 0.96
CA GLY A 89 7.22 9.04 -0.01
C GLY A 89 6.96 8.64 -1.46
N LEU A 90 5.94 7.82 -1.72
CA LEU A 90 5.64 7.28 -3.04
C LEU A 90 5.06 8.34 -3.97
N THR A 91 5.58 8.37 -5.19
CA THR A 91 4.99 9.10 -6.32
C THR A 91 4.18 8.18 -7.23
N ASP A 92 4.43 6.88 -7.14
CA ASP A 92 3.74 5.81 -7.86
C ASP A 92 3.81 4.50 -7.06
N VAL A 93 2.95 3.54 -7.34
CA VAL A 93 2.91 2.23 -6.69
C VAL A 93 2.35 1.18 -7.65
N LYS A 94 3.05 0.06 -7.78
CA LYS A 94 2.51 -1.12 -8.46
C LYS A 94 1.77 -1.99 -7.45
N LEU A 95 0.47 -1.91 -7.49
CA LEU A 95 -0.43 -2.62 -6.58
C LEU A 95 -0.46 -4.13 -6.88
N PRO A 96 -0.87 -4.96 -5.90
CA PRO A 96 -0.89 -6.42 -6.05
C PRO A 96 -1.91 -6.86 -7.10
N ASP A 97 -1.58 -7.88 -7.87
CA ASP A 97 -2.52 -8.54 -8.78
C ASP A 97 -3.46 -9.48 -7.99
N SER A 98 -4.09 -8.93 -6.96
CA SER A 98 -5.00 -9.64 -6.05
C SER A 98 -6.46 -9.33 -6.36
N ASP A 99 -7.28 -10.36 -6.39
CA ASP A 99 -8.74 -10.22 -6.52
C ASP A 99 -9.42 -10.02 -5.15
N ASP A 100 -8.66 -10.14 -4.05
CA ASP A 100 -9.15 -10.03 -2.68
C ASP A 100 -8.78 -8.70 -1.98
N LEU A 101 -8.13 -7.75 -2.69
CA LEU A 101 -7.70 -6.49 -2.09
C LEU A 101 -8.92 -5.65 -1.66
N ALA A 102 -9.18 -5.64 -0.36
CA ALA A 102 -10.34 -4.97 0.24
C ALA A 102 -9.98 -3.64 0.91
N GLU A 103 -8.74 -3.51 1.40
CA GLU A 103 -8.30 -2.32 2.15
C GLU A 103 -6.99 -1.78 1.58
N LEU A 104 -7.01 -0.50 1.17
CA LEU A 104 -5.85 0.19 0.62
C LEU A 104 -5.65 1.53 1.32
N ILE A 105 -4.49 1.71 1.96
CA ILE A 105 -4.13 2.91 2.71
C ILE A 105 -2.81 3.45 2.16
N LEU A 106 -2.87 4.62 1.52
CA LEU A 106 -1.74 5.29 0.87
C LEU A 106 -1.53 6.71 1.39
N ASP A 107 -1.88 6.95 2.66
CA ASP A 107 -1.81 8.28 3.27
C ASP A 107 -0.38 8.83 3.31
N LYS A 108 -0.27 10.16 3.26
CA LYS A 108 0.99 10.90 3.42
C LYS A 108 2.07 10.46 2.42
N ASN A 109 1.67 10.31 1.16
CA ASN A 109 2.56 10.08 0.03
C ASN A 109 2.59 11.31 -0.90
N LEU A 110 3.14 11.14 -2.09
CA LEU A 110 3.30 12.21 -3.09
C LEU A 110 2.54 11.88 -4.38
N LEU A 111 1.46 11.10 -4.28
CA LEU A 111 0.68 10.65 -5.42
C LEU A 111 -0.05 11.84 -6.06
N THR A 112 0.13 12.01 -7.36
CA THR A 112 -0.60 13.01 -8.16
C THR A 112 -1.79 12.42 -8.91
N ASP A 113 -1.76 11.11 -9.12
CA ASP A 113 -2.79 10.30 -9.75
C ASP A 113 -2.70 8.86 -9.25
N ILE A 114 -3.76 8.08 -9.38
CA ILE A 114 -3.77 6.63 -9.11
C ILE A 114 -4.91 5.96 -9.88
N ASP A 115 -4.61 4.92 -10.65
CA ASP A 115 -5.60 4.09 -11.31
C ASP A 115 -5.99 2.90 -10.44
N LEU A 116 -7.21 2.90 -9.93
CA LEU A 116 -7.81 1.85 -9.13
C LEU A 116 -8.95 1.11 -9.85
N SER A 117 -9.07 1.27 -11.15
CA SER A 117 -10.16 0.69 -11.95
C SER A 117 -10.26 -0.84 -11.80
N ARG A 118 -9.10 -1.52 -11.73
CA ARG A 118 -9.05 -2.97 -11.48
C ARG A 118 -9.70 -3.39 -10.16
N TYR A 119 -9.61 -2.54 -9.13
CA TYR A 119 -10.04 -2.87 -7.76
C TYR A 119 -11.42 -2.28 -7.43
N ALA A 120 -12.09 -1.67 -8.39
CA ALA A 120 -13.33 -0.93 -8.18
C ALA A 120 -14.47 -1.78 -7.58
N SER A 121 -14.53 -3.07 -7.91
CA SER A 121 -15.57 -3.98 -7.42
C SER A 121 -15.26 -4.63 -6.07
N GLN A 122 -14.00 -4.55 -5.59
CA GLN A 122 -13.57 -5.29 -4.40
C GLN A 122 -13.15 -4.39 -3.24
N LEU A 123 -12.67 -3.17 -3.49
CA LEU A 123 -12.28 -2.25 -2.42
C LEU A 123 -13.46 -1.87 -1.54
N ARG A 124 -13.26 -1.95 -0.23
CA ARG A 124 -14.20 -1.57 0.82
C ARG A 124 -13.71 -0.36 1.63
N MET A 125 -12.39 -0.24 1.79
CA MET A 125 -11.75 0.89 2.46
C MET A 125 -10.64 1.44 1.59
N LEU A 126 -10.66 2.77 1.36
CA LEU A 126 -9.64 3.48 0.63
C LEU A 126 -9.25 4.74 1.39
N SER A 127 -7.97 4.89 1.70
CA SER A 127 -7.43 6.10 2.31
C SER A 127 -6.29 6.67 1.46
N LEU A 128 -6.47 7.92 1.01
CA LEU A 128 -5.58 8.68 0.14
C LEU A 128 -5.28 10.07 0.72
N ASN A 129 -5.44 10.24 2.05
CA ASN A 129 -5.24 11.53 2.70
C ASN A 129 -3.80 12.05 2.53
N ASN A 130 -3.64 13.37 2.47
CA ASN A 130 -2.34 14.01 2.42
C ASN A 130 -1.49 13.53 1.23
N ASN A 131 -2.04 13.58 0.05
CA ASN A 131 -1.38 13.36 -1.22
C ASN A 131 -1.45 14.63 -2.08
N GLN A 132 -1.22 14.52 -3.39
CA GLN A 132 -1.23 15.63 -4.34
C GLN A 132 -2.24 15.40 -5.47
N LEU A 133 -3.31 14.63 -5.21
CA LEU A 133 -4.31 14.28 -6.20
C LEU A 133 -5.10 15.53 -6.63
N THR A 134 -5.24 15.71 -7.95
CA THR A 134 -6.04 16.80 -8.53
C THR A 134 -7.44 16.34 -8.93
N SER A 135 -7.64 15.05 -9.13
CA SER A 135 -8.94 14.45 -9.41
C SER A 135 -8.98 13.02 -8.87
N PHE A 136 -10.19 12.55 -8.58
CA PHE A 136 -10.42 11.15 -8.26
C PHE A 136 -11.81 10.71 -8.73
N ASP A 137 -11.89 9.56 -9.38
CA ASP A 137 -13.14 8.98 -9.87
C ASP A 137 -13.44 7.64 -9.19
N ALA A 138 -14.31 7.68 -8.20
CA ALA A 138 -14.84 6.51 -7.49
C ALA A 138 -16.25 6.10 -7.98
N SER A 139 -16.70 6.59 -9.14
CA SER A 139 -18.08 6.35 -9.62
C SER A 139 -18.41 4.87 -9.87
N ASN A 140 -17.40 4.03 -10.10
CA ASN A 140 -17.54 2.60 -10.28
C ASN A 140 -17.27 1.76 -9.01
N MET A 141 -16.90 2.40 -7.89
CA MET A 141 -16.55 1.73 -6.63
C MET A 141 -17.78 1.47 -5.75
N GLN A 142 -18.71 0.65 -6.23
CA GLN A 142 -20.02 0.44 -5.59
C GLN A 142 -19.95 -0.30 -4.24
N ASN A 143 -18.87 -1.01 -3.97
CA ASN A 143 -18.65 -1.74 -2.71
C ASN A 143 -17.81 -0.96 -1.69
N LEU A 144 -17.37 0.25 -2.03
CA LEU A 144 -16.57 1.08 -1.15
C LEU A 144 -17.44 1.61 0.00
N LEU A 145 -17.05 1.32 1.24
CA LEU A 145 -17.75 1.69 2.46
C LEU A 145 -17.12 2.90 3.16
N SER A 146 -15.83 3.13 2.92
CA SER A 146 -15.09 4.25 3.50
C SER A 146 -14.11 4.80 2.47
N LEU A 147 -14.17 6.13 2.28
CA LEU A 147 -13.22 6.88 1.46
C LEU A 147 -12.69 8.05 2.28
N ALA A 148 -11.38 8.07 2.53
CA ALA A 148 -10.67 9.20 3.12
C ALA A 148 -9.73 9.80 2.07
N ILE A 149 -9.93 11.07 1.69
CA ILE A 149 -9.20 11.73 0.60
C ILE A 149 -8.89 13.21 0.93
N ALA A 150 -8.89 13.53 2.22
CA ALA A 150 -8.64 14.87 2.72
C ALA A 150 -7.20 15.35 2.43
N ASN A 151 -6.98 16.65 2.45
CA ASN A 151 -5.67 17.28 2.24
C ASN A 151 -5.02 16.86 0.90
N ASN A 152 -5.78 16.91 -0.16
CA ASN A 152 -5.34 16.79 -1.56
C ASN A 152 -5.55 18.12 -2.29
N GLN A 153 -5.36 18.14 -3.59
CA GLN A 153 -5.55 19.34 -4.46
C GLN A 153 -6.74 19.14 -5.40
N LEU A 154 -7.81 18.48 -4.92
CA LEU A 154 -8.90 18.02 -5.77
C LEU A 154 -9.68 19.17 -6.38
N GLU A 155 -9.72 19.20 -7.70
CA GLU A 155 -10.63 20.02 -8.52
C GLU A 155 -11.89 19.24 -8.92
N SER A 156 -11.81 17.90 -8.91
CA SER A 156 -12.89 17.00 -9.29
C SER A 156 -12.88 15.72 -8.45
N LEU A 157 -14.06 15.40 -7.90
CA LEU A 157 -14.31 14.14 -7.20
C LEU A 157 -15.64 13.56 -7.68
N LYS A 158 -15.63 12.33 -8.20
CA LYS A 158 -16.84 11.60 -8.55
C LYS A 158 -17.02 10.42 -7.61
N LEU A 159 -18.26 10.24 -7.13
CA LEU A 159 -18.62 9.19 -6.17
C LEU A 159 -19.72 8.31 -6.76
N ALA A 160 -19.69 7.00 -6.48
CA ALA A 160 -20.72 6.07 -6.88
C ALA A 160 -22.04 6.37 -6.15
N ASN A 161 -21.97 6.62 -4.85
CA ASN A 161 -23.08 7.02 -4.01
C ASN A 161 -22.60 7.99 -2.93
N PRO A 162 -22.90 9.28 -3.03
CA PRO A 162 -22.43 10.31 -2.09
C PRO A 162 -22.94 10.11 -0.65
N ASP A 163 -24.03 9.37 -0.45
CA ASP A 163 -24.64 9.17 0.87
C ASP A 163 -24.01 8.01 1.66
N MET A 164 -23.15 7.22 1.04
CA MET A 164 -22.59 6.00 1.65
C MET A 164 -21.17 6.15 2.23
N TYR A 165 -20.54 7.29 2.05
CA TYR A 165 -19.16 7.48 2.45
C TYR A 165 -19.03 8.27 3.75
N ASN A 166 -18.22 7.78 4.70
CA ASN A 166 -17.64 8.63 5.71
C ASN A 166 -16.56 9.48 5.04
N LEU A 167 -16.98 10.57 4.39
CA LEU A 167 -16.05 11.54 3.81
C LEU A 167 -15.47 12.36 4.95
N GLU A 168 -14.24 12.04 5.34
CA GLU A 168 -13.44 12.95 6.15
C GLU A 168 -12.85 14.01 5.22
N ALA A 169 -13.38 15.22 5.29
CA ALA A 169 -12.96 16.38 4.50
C ALA A 169 -11.79 17.12 5.16
#